data_57d0a8e22f76a78c41043043812d84f8
#
_entry.id   57d0a8e22f76a78c41043043812d84f8
#
_cell.length_a   1.000
_cell.length_b   1.000
_cell.length_c   1.000
_cell.angle_alpha   90.00
_cell.angle_beta   90.00
_cell.angle_gamma   90.00
#
_symmetry.space_group_name_H-M   'P 1'
#
loop_
_entity.id
_entity.type
_entity.pdbx_description
1 polymer ?
#
loop_
_entity_poly.entity_id
_entity_poly.type
_entity_poly.pdbx_seq_one_letter_code
_entity_poly.pdbx_strand_id
1 'polypeptide(L)'
;MHNRATMPLVFSGRIVLNDEIINGHVAVENGLITDISSGAGPRSAIDLDGDLLLPGLVELHTDHLENHLMPRPKVKWPVLSALMAFDAQIAASGITTVFDCVRAGHDVDYAPIDNEVIEVVTAIENAGQQGMLRADHKIHMRCEICAGDVVDQMQDLTGRITVNLMSLMDHTPGARQFTSLDTWRTYYGGKSGRTDADLDRLI
;
A
#
# COMPACT_ATOMS: atom_id res chain seq x y z
N MET A 1 12.25 34.81 -14.12
CA MET A 1 11.44 34.10 -13.11
C MET A 1 12.12 34.27 -11.79
N HIS A 2 11.52 35.02 -10.84
CA HIS A 2 12.11 35.25 -9.53
C HIS A 2 12.00 33.95 -8.73
N ASN A 3 13.16 33.36 -8.45
CA ASN A 3 13.29 32.26 -7.52
C ASN A 3 12.94 32.79 -6.10
N ARG A 4 11.67 32.72 -5.69
CA ARG A 4 11.33 32.92 -4.29
C ARG A 4 11.93 31.75 -3.53
N ALA A 5 13.02 32.00 -2.83
CA ALA A 5 13.48 31.07 -1.81
C ALA A 5 12.28 30.79 -0.88
N THR A 6 11.70 29.61 -0.98
CA THR A 6 10.67 29.18 -0.04
C THR A 6 11.34 29.07 1.33
N MET A 7 10.82 29.81 2.31
CA MET A 7 11.34 29.68 3.68
C MET A 7 11.16 28.22 4.13
N PRO A 8 12.13 27.64 4.85
CA PRO A 8 12.00 26.28 5.34
C PRO A 8 10.75 26.18 6.24
N LEU A 9 10.02 25.08 6.07
CA LEU A 9 8.94 24.70 6.96
C LEU A 9 9.57 24.09 8.22
N VAL A 10 9.28 24.67 9.39
CA VAL A 10 9.86 24.22 10.65
C VAL A 10 8.75 23.76 11.59
N PHE A 11 8.92 22.58 12.18
CA PHE A 11 8.04 22.01 13.21
C PHE A 11 8.81 22.00 14.54
N SER A 12 8.17 22.43 15.63
CA SER A 12 8.75 22.44 16.98
C SER A 12 7.89 21.61 17.92
N GLY A 13 8.51 20.69 18.65
CA GLY A 13 7.81 19.80 19.58
C GLY A 13 8.71 18.68 20.10
N ARG A 14 8.11 17.53 20.39
CA ARG A 14 8.80 16.32 20.81
C ARG A 14 9.16 15.47 19.59
N ILE A 15 10.42 15.48 19.20
CA ILE A 15 10.92 14.80 17.99
C ILE A 15 11.38 13.40 18.36
N VAL A 16 10.82 12.38 17.73
CA VAL A 16 11.19 10.97 17.91
C VAL A 16 12.33 10.64 16.96
N LEU A 17 13.49 10.32 17.53
CA LEU A 17 14.66 9.81 16.82
C LEU A 17 14.80 8.30 17.03
N ASN A 18 15.80 7.68 16.43
CA ASN A 18 16.01 6.22 16.52
C ASN A 18 16.17 5.75 17.98
N ASP A 19 16.91 6.50 18.79
CA ASP A 19 17.32 6.05 20.13
C ASP A 19 16.80 6.95 21.26
N GLU A 20 16.22 8.10 20.92
CA GLU A 20 15.76 9.07 21.93
C GLU A 20 14.60 9.93 21.43
N ILE A 21 13.95 10.62 22.36
CA ILE A 21 12.98 11.69 22.08
C ILE A 21 13.58 13.01 22.57
N ILE A 22 13.74 13.96 21.67
CA ILE A 22 14.24 15.29 22.02
C ILE A 22 13.10 16.33 22.02
N ASN A 23 13.18 17.32 22.90
CA ASN A 23 12.44 18.56 22.73
C ASN A 23 13.24 19.45 21.78
N GLY A 24 12.70 19.69 20.57
CA GLY A 24 13.50 20.30 19.52
C GLY A 24 12.65 20.78 18.34
N HIS A 25 13.32 20.90 17.21
CA HIS A 25 12.64 21.27 15.96
C HIS A 25 13.24 20.52 14.77
N VAL A 26 12.43 20.38 13.73
CA VAL A 26 12.80 19.82 12.43
C VAL A 26 12.53 20.87 11.36
N ALA A 27 13.54 21.15 10.54
CA ALA A 27 13.41 22.02 9.38
C ALA A 27 13.32 21.17 8.09
N VAL A 28 12.38 21.54 7.24
CA VAL A 28 12.15 20.88 5.94
C VAL A 28 12.22 21.93 4.84
N GLU A 29 13.04 21.67 3.84
CA GLU A 29 13.18 22.50 2.66
C GLU A 29 13.19 21.65 1.39
N ASN A 30 12.38 22.03 0.41
CA ASN A 30 12.23 21.29 -0.85
C ASN A 30 11.90 19.79 -0.68
N GLY A 31 11.09 19.45 0.34
CA GLY A 31 10.70 18.07 0.65
C GLY A 31 11.75 17.23 1.38
N LEU A 32 12.86 17.83 1.80
CA LEU A 32 13.92 17.17 2.54
C LEU A 32 14.07 17.75 3.94
N ILE A 33 14.36 16.90 4.91
CA ILE A 33 14.76 17.32 6.25
C ILE A 33 16.17 17.91 6.12
N THR A 34 16.32 19.19 6.46
CA THR A 34 17.60 19.92 6.36
C THR A 34 18.25 20.14 7.72
N ASP A 35 17.48 20.10 8.80
CA ASP A 35 18.00 20.22 10.16
C ASP A 35 17.10 19.49 11.17
N ILE A 36 17.72 18.93 12.21
CA ILE A 36 17.08 18.40 13.40
C ILE A 36 17.92 18.88 14.59
N SER A 37 17.36 19.74 15.42
CA SER A 37 18.10 20.34 16.52
C SER A 37 17.31 20.35 17.82
N SER A 38 18.02 20.24 18.96
CA SER A 38 17.43 20.37 20.29
C SER A 38 17.15 21.84 20.62
N GLY A 39 16.19 22.08 21.49
CA GLY A 39 15.83 23.41 21.98
C GLY A 39 14.72 24.07 21.16
N ALA A 40 14.39 25.30 21.53
CA ALA A 40 13.31 26.05 20.91
C ALA A 40 13.60 26.34 19.43
N GLY A 41 12.64 26.05 18.58
CA GLY A 41 12.68 26.42 17.17
C GLY A 41 12.52 27.95 16.96
N PRO A 42 12.68 28.40 15.71
CA PRO A 42 12.43 29.81 15.39
C PRO A 42 10.96 30.17 15.67
N ARG A 43 10.69 31.46 15.89
CA ARG A 43 9.32 31.95 16.17
C ARG A 43 8.29 31.65 15.07
N SER A 44 8.75 31.37 13.88
CA SER A 44 7.93 30.99 12.74
C SER A 44 7.63 29.47 12.67
N ALA A 45 8.18 28.68 13.60
CA ALA A 45 7.92 27.25 13.64
C ALA A 45 6.45 26.96 13.95
N ILE A 46 5.94 25.90 13.36
CA ILE A 46 4.65 25.31 13.73
C ILE A 46 4.86 24.59 15.06
N ASP A 47 4.22 25.09 16.12
CA ASP A 47 4.26 24.47 17.43
C ASP A 47 3.31 23.26 17.45
N LEU A 48 3.82 22.10 17.82
CA LEU A 48 3.05 20.86 17.93
C LEU A 48 2.39 20.70 19.31
N ASP A 49 2.45 21.73 20.17
CA ASP A 49 1.79 21.79 21.48
C ASP A 49 2.05 20.54 22.36
N GLY A 50 3.29 20.06 22.33
CA GLY A 50 3.72 18.88 23.09
C GLY A 50 3.43 17.54 22.41
N ASP A 51 2.83 17.52 21.24
CA ASP A 51 2.66 16.30 20.45
C ASP A 51 4.01 15.77 19.93
N LEU A 52 3.99 14.50 19.53
CA LEU A 52 5.15 13.81 18.97
C LEU A 52 5.22 14.04 17.45
N LEU A 53 6.40 14.43 16.97
CA LEU A 53 6.73 14.33 15.55
C LEU A 53 7.44 13.01 15.30
N LEU A 54 6.84 12.17 14.46
CA LEU A 54 7.36 10.85 14.08
C LEU A 54 7.66 10.81 12.59
N PRO A 55 8.57 9.93 12.15
CA PRO A 55 8.61 9.51 10.76
C PRO A 55 7.25 8.95 10.32
N GLY A 56 6.87 9.18 9.08
CA GLY A 56 5.66 8.57 8.52
C GLY A 56 5.73 7.05 8.55
N LEU A 57 4.59 6.40 8.70
CA LEU A 57 4.50 4.95 8.70
C LEU A 57 4.76 4.38 7.31
N VAL A 58 5.33 3.18 7.27
CA VAL A 58 5.51 2.39 6.04
C VAL A 58 4.62 1.16 6.13
N GLU A 59 3.66 1.06 5.23
CA GLU A 59 2.80 -0.13 5.08
C GLU A 59 3.39 -1.05 4.03
N LEU A 60 3.82 -2.24 4.43
CA LEU A 60 4.50 -3.17 3.53
C LEU A 60 3.56 -4.11 2.78
N HIS A 61 2.31 -4.24 3.22
CA HIS A 61 1.37 -5.20 2.65
C HIS A 61 -0.08 -4.76 2.86
N THR A 62 -0.73 -4.32 1.83
CA THR A 62 -2.16 -3.98 1.88
C THR A 62 -2.90 -4.38 0.62
N ASP A 63 -4.05 -5.04 0.80
CA ASP A 63 -5.02 -5.35 -0.25
C ASP A 63 -6.17 -4.33 -0.30
N HIS A 64 -6.08 -3.23 0.46
CA HIS A 64 -7.20 -2.31 0.66
C HIS A 64 -7.65 -1.57 -0.60
N LEU A 65 -6.77 -1.40 -1.60
CA LEU A 65 -7.15 -0.83 -2.88
C LEU A 65 -8.25 -1.66 -3.57
N GLU A 66 -8.22 -3.00 -3.42
CA GLU A 66 -9.27 -3.88 -3.95
C GLU A 66 -10.67 -3.50 -3.40
N ASN A 67 -10.76 -3.14 -2.12
CA ASN A 67 -12.02 -2.73 -1.49
C ASN A 67 -12.56 -1.39 -2.06
N HIS A 68 -11.68 -0.51 -2.49
CA HIS A 68 -12.06 0.74 -3.17
C HIS A 68 -12.43 0.51 -4.63
N LEU A 69 -11.78 -0.46 -5.30
CA LEU A 69 -12.11 -0.86 -6.65
C LEU A 69 -13.47 -1.57 -6.72
N MET A 70 -13.72 -2.46 -5.75
CA MET A 70 -14.96 -3.23 -5.66
C MET A 70 -15.66 -3.01 -4.30
N PRO A 71 -16.23 -1.82 -4.06
CA PRO A 71 -16.82 -1.47 -2.77
C PRO A 71 -18.05 -2.29 -2.40
N ARG A 72 -18.62 -3.00 -3.34
CA ARG A 72 -19.72 -3.95 -3.16
C ARG A 72 -19.81 -4.93 -4.35
N PRO A 73 -20.45 -6.10 -4.18
CA PRO A 73 -20.55 -7.10 -5.23
C PRO A 73 -21.07 -6.52 -6.56
N LYS A 74 -20.41 -6.86 -7.66
CA LYS A 74 -20.75 -6.47 -9.06
C LYS A 74 -20.66 -4.97 -9.35
N VAL A 75 -20.02 -4.18 -8.48
CA VAL A 75 -19.77 -2.76 -8.72
C VAL A 75 -18.27 -2.51 -8.74
N LYS A 76 -17.74 -2.22 -9.92
CA LYS A 76 -16.35 -1.82 -10.11
C LYS A 76 -16.29 -0.30 -10.33
N TRP A 77 -15.44 0.36 -9.56
CA TRP A 77 -15.15 1.78 -9.72
C TRP A 77 -13.99 2.00 -10.70
N PRO A 78 -13.94 3.17 -11.37
CA PRO A 78 -12.76 3.56 -12.14
C PRO A 78 -11.51 3.54 -11.26
N VAL A 79 -10.42 2.95 -11.76
CA VAL A 79 -9.20 2.69 -10.99
C VAL A 79 -8.65 3.98 -10.36
N LEU A 80 -8.55 5.07 -11.13
CA LEU A 80 -8.05 6.34 -10.61
C LEU A 80 -8.90 6.88 -9.45
N SER A 81 -10.23 6.77 -9.54
CA SER A 81 -11.13 7.24 -8.46
C SER A 81 -10.97 6.40 -7.20
N ALA A 82 -10.83 5.09 -7.34
CA ALA A 82 -10.57 4.16 -6.23
C ALA A 82 -9.21 4.45 -5.59
N LEU A 83 -8.17 4.63 -6.40
CA LEU A 83 -6.81 4.96 -5.96
C LEU A 83 -6.78 6.27 -5.16
N MET A 84 -7.44 7.33 -5.65
CA MET A 84 -7.47 8.62 -4.96
C MET A 84 -8.19 8.56 -3.60
N ALA A 85 -9.24 7.74 -3.49
CA ALA A 85 -9.93 7.53 -2.22
C ALA A 85 -9.08 6.69 -1.24
N PHE A 86 -8.43 5.68 -1.75
CA PHE A 86 -7.51 4.85 -0.99
C PHE A 86 -6.29 5.64 -0.49
N ASP A 87 -5.61 6.40 -1.35
CA ASP A 87 -4.49 7.28 -0.99
C ASP A 87 -4.86 8.29 0.11
N ALA A 88 -6.09 8.85 0.05
CA ALA A 88 -6.58 9.72 1.10
C ALA A 88 -6.72 8.99 2.46
N GLN A 89 -7.19 7.74 2.46
CA GLN A 89 -7.27 6.91 3.66
C GLN A 89 -5.89 6.57 4.20
N ILE A 90 -4.95 6.19 3.34
CA ILE A 90 -3.55 5.90 3.67
C ILE A 90 -2.91 7.12 4.34
N ALA A 91 -3.01 8.29 3.72
CA ALA A 91 -2.45 9.53 4.27
C ALA A 91 -3.08 9.91 5.61
N ALA A 92 -4.41 9.78 5.76
CA ALA A 92 -5.13 10.05 7.01
C ALA A 92 -4.74 9.09 8.16
N SER A 93 -4.19 7.91 7.82
CA SER A 93 -3.67 6.94 8.79
C SER A 93 -2.20 7.21 9.20
N GLY A 94 -1.57 8.27 8.68
CA GLY A 94 -0.17 8.60 8.96
C GLY A 94 0.83 7.76 8.15
N ILE A 95 0.37 7.03 7.15
CA ILE A 95 1.21 6.24 6.24
C ILE A 95 1.71 7.17 5.13
N THR A 96 3.03 7.23 4.95
CA THR A 96 3.69 8.05 3.93
C THR A 96 4.28 7.22 2.80
N THR A 97 4.46 5.93 3.02
CA THR A 97 4.89 4.96 2.01
C THR A 97 4.04 3.71 2.12
N VAL A 98 3.48 3.25 1.01
CA VAL A 98 2.61 2.07 0.97
C VAL A 98 3.04 1.14 -0.15
N PHE A 99 3.03 -0.16 0.14
CA PHE A 99 3.27 -1.22 -0.83
C PHE A 99 1.95 -1.86 -1.21
N ASP A 100 1.42 -1.43 -2.35
CA ASP A 100 0.15 -1.90 -2.89
C ASP A 100 0.30 -3.32 -3.41
N CYS A 101 -0.49 -4.23 -2.87
CA CYS A 101 -0.46 -5.62 -3.27
C CYS A 101 -1.10 -5.82 -4.65
N VAL A 102 -0.36 -6.46 -5.52
CA VAL A 102 -0.85 -7.03 -6.78
C VAL A 102 -0.53 -8.52 -6.81
N ARG A 103 -1.35 -9.29 -7.50
CA ARG A 103 -1.25 -10.74 -7.46
C ARG A 103 -0.59 -11.31 -8.70
N ALA A 104 0.23 -12.36 -8.51
CA ALA A 104 0.68 -13.29 -9.54
C ALA A 104 0.24 -14.71 -9.16
N GLY A 105 -0.31 -15.43 -10.10
CA GLY A 105 -0.92 -16.76 -9.91
C GLY A 105 -2.44 -16.71 -9.76
N HIS A 106 -3.13 -17.60 -10.48
CA HIS A 106 -4.57 -17.74 -10.36
C HIS A 106 -4.94 -18.42 -9.05
N ASP A 107 -5.58 -17.69 -8.16
CA ASP A 107 -6.15 -18.23 -6.94
C ASP A 107 -7.63 -18.62 -7.15
N VAL A 108 -8.16 -19.33 -6.15
CA VAL A 108 -9.55 -19.77 -6.05
C VAL A 108 -10.57 -18.66 -6.31
N ASP A 109 -10.19 -17.42 -6.04
CA ASP A 109 -11.12 -16.30 -5.96
C ASP A 109 -11.36 -15.53 -7.26
N TYR A 110 -10.51 -15.65 -8.29
CA TYR A 110 -10.53 -14.67 -9.37
C TYR A 110 -10.45 -15.23 -10.78
N ALA A 111 -11.21 -14.56 -11.68
CA ALA A 111 -11.07 -14.59 -13.11
C ALA A 111 -9.74 -13.92 -13.57
N PRO A 112 -9.35 -13.99 -14.85
CA PRO A 112 -8.04 -13.56 -15.35
C PRO A 112 -7.65 -12.15 -14.86
N ILE A 113 -6.56 -12.08 -14.11
CA ILE A 113 -6.11 -10.89 -13.38
C ILE A 113 -5.20 -9.98 -14.23
N ASP A 114 -4.56 -10.53 -15.26
CA ASP A 114 -3.43 -9.92 -15.96
C ASP A 114 -3.67 -8.48 -16.42
N ASN A 115 -4.82 -8.21 -17.04
CA ASN A 115 -5.13 -6.86 -17.51
C ASN A 115 -5.48 -5.90 -16.35
N GLU A 116 -6.08 -6.41 -15.28
CA GLU A 116 -6.47 -5.61 -14.13
C GLU A 116 -5.25 -5.17 -13.32
N VAL A 117 -4.28 -6.06 -13.13
CA VAL A 117 -2.99 -5.72 -12.47
C VAL A 117 -2.29 -4.62 -13.23
N ILE A 118 -2.17 -4.74 -14.55
CA ILE A 118 -1.51 -3.72 -15.38
C ILE A 118 -2.26 -2.39 -15.34
N GLU A 119 -3.60 -2.42 -15.38
CA GLU A 119 -4.43 -1.20 -15.27
C GLU A 119 -4.17 -0.47 -13.93
N VAL A 120 -4.17 -1.22 -12.83
CA VAL A 120 -3.93 -0.69 -11.48
C VAL A 120 -2.53 -0.10 -11.35
N VAL A 121 -1.49 -0.86 -11.72
CA VAL A 121 -0.10 -0.40 -11.63
C VAL A 121 0.12 0.84 -12.50
N THR A 122 -0.39 0.83 -13.74
CA THR A 122 -0.30 1.98 -14.64
C THR A 122 -0.98 3.22 -14.04
N ALA A 123 -2.12 3.06 -13.38
CA ALA A 123 -2.81 4.16 -12.71
C ALA A 123 -1.99 4.71 -11.53
N ILE A 124 -1.38 3.85 -10.72
CA ILE A 124 -0.49 4.24 -9.61
C ILE A 124 0.72 5.01 -10.13
N GLU A 125 1.42 4.48 -11.13
CA GLU A 125 2.60 5.12 -11.71
C GLU A 125 2.25 6.50 -12.32
N ASN A 126 1.18 6.58 -13.10
CA ASN A 126 0.76 7.82 -13.72
C ASN A 126 0.32 8.87 -12.68
N ALA A 127 -0.44 8.47 -11.67
CA ALA A 127 -0.88 9.38 -10.61
C ALA A 127 0.31 9.88 -9.78
N GLY A 128 1.29 9.00 -9.50
CA GLY A 128 2.54 9.38 -8.82
C GLY A 128 3.36 10.38 -9.62
N GLN A 129 3.58 10.12 -10.92
CA GLN A 129 4.31 11.04 -11.82
C GLN A 129 3.65 12.40 -11.96
N GLN A 130 2.32 12.46 -11.88
CA GLN A 130 1.55 13.71 -11.92
C GLN A 130 1.45 14.42 -10.58
N GLY A 131 2.03 13.87 -9.50
CA GLY A 131 1.96 14.43 -8.16
C GLY A 131 0.54 14.45 -7.58
N MET A 132 -0.32 13.51 -7.98
CA MET A 132 -1.70 13.41 -7.52
C MET A 132 -1.82 12.68 -6.18
N LEU A 133 -0.82 11.84 -5.84
CA LEU A 133 -0.82 11.02 -4.62
C LEU A 133 -0.16 11.76 -3.46
N ARG A 134 -0.64 11.50 -2.25
CA ARG A 134 -0.14 12.04 -0.97
C ARG A 134 0.95 11.18 -0.38
N ALA A 135 0.82 9.85 -0.52
CA ALA A 135 1.80 8.87 -0.10
C ALA A 135 2.65 8.39 -1.29
N ASP A 136 3.83 7.83 -1.01
CA ASP A 136 4.66 7.16 -2.00
C ASP A 136 4.19 5.72 -2.17
N HIS A 137 3.54 5.44 -3.30
CA HIS A 137 3.00 4.13 -3.63
C HIS A 137 4.05 3.27 -4.35
N LYS A 138 4.28 2.07 -3.84
CA LYS A 138 5.18 1.04 -4.35
C LYS A 138 4.40 -0.20 -4.69
N ILE A 139 4.92 -1.05 -5.56
CA ILE A 139 4.26 -2.29 -5.95
C ILE A 139 4.81 -3.47 -5.17
N HIS A 140 3.93 -4.18 -4.49
CA HIS A 140 4.20 -5.44 -3.81
C HIS A 140 3.54 -6.59 -4.57
N MET A 141 4.33 -7.42 -5.25
CA MET A 141 3.83 -8.60 -5.92
C MET A 141 3.64 -9.76 -4.94
N ARG A 142 2.42 -10.22 -4.78
CA ARG A 142 2.08 -11.43 -4.05
C ARG A 142 2.07 -12.62 -5.01
N CYS A 143 3.00 -13.54 -4.83
CA CYS A 143 3.08 -14.76 -5.64
C CYS A 143 2.33 -15.89 -4.94
N GLU A 144 1.21 -16.34 -5.51
CA GLU A 144 0.41 -17.45 -4.98
C GLU A 144 1.06 -18.79 -5.37
N ILE A 145 1.83 -19.37 -4.46
CA ILE A 145 2.64 -20.56 -4.76
C ILE A 145 1.83 -21.83 -5.01
N CYS A 146 0.55 -21.83 -4.61
CA CYS A 146 -0.37 -22.94 -4.91
C CYS A 146 -0.90 -22.91 -6.35
N ALA A 147 -0.75 -21.77 -7.04
CA ALA A 147 -1.22 -21.64 -8.42
C ALA A 147 -0.21 -22.24 -9.40
N GLY A 148 -0.69 -23.09 -10.31
CA GLY A 148 0.16 -23.76 -11.27
C GLY A 148 0.81 -22.84 -12.30
N ASP A 149 0.31 -21.62 -12.45
CA ASP A 149 0.74 -20.62 -13.42
C ASP A 149 1.50 -19.44 -12.80
N VAL A 150 1.78 -19.46 -11.48
CA VAL A 150 2.41 -18.35 -10.75
C VAL A 150 3.75 -17.94 -11.36
N VAL A 151 4.56 -18.89 -11.80
CA VAL A 151 5.89 -18.60 -12.37
C VAL A 151 5.76 -17.86 -13.69
N ASP A 152 4.87 -18.32 -14.57
CA ASP A 152 4.64 -17.70 -15.88
C ASP A 152 4.08 -16.29 -15.72
N GLN A 153 3.10 -16.10 -14.84
CA GLN A 153 2.52 -14.79 -14.55
C GLN A 153 3.54 -13.85 -13.89
N MET A 154 4.32 -14.33 -12.92
CA MET A 154 5.39 -13.54 -12.30
C MET A 154 6.41 -13.06 -13.35
N GLN A 155 6.82 -13.91 -14.29
CA GLN A 155 7.75 -13.56 -15.35
C GLN A 155 7.15 -12.53 -16.30
N ASP A 156 5.90 -12.70 -16.72
CA ASP A 156 5.21 -11.74 -17.59
C ASP A 156 5.08 -10.37 -16.91
N LEU A 157 4.58 -10.35 -15.67
CA LEU A 157 4.36 -9.11 -14.91
C LEU A 157 5.69 -8.37 -14.64
N THR A 158 6.73 -9.07 -14.19
CA THR A 158 8.04 -8.42 -13.93
C THR A 158 8.71 -7.86 -15.19
N GLY A 159 8.33 -8.36 -16.35
CA GLY A 159 8.73 -7.80 -17.65
C GLY A 159 7.98 -6.52 -18.04
N ARG A 160 6.85 -6.22 -17.38
CA ARG A 160 5.93 -5.13 -17.76
C ARG A 160 5.78 -4.03 -16.71
N ILE A 161 6.00 -4.33 -15.43
CA ILE A 161 5.85 -3.41 -14.31
C ILE A 161 7.08 -3.39 -13.41
N THR A 162 7.27 -2.30 -12.68
CA THR A 162 8.29 -2.21 -11.63
C THR A 162 7.76 -2.82 -10.34
N VAL A 163 8.39 -3.92 -9.89
CA VAL A 163 8.09 -4.58 -8.61
C VAL A 163 9.10 -4.15 -7.57
N ASN A 164 8.63 -3.62 -6.44
CA ASN A 164 9.48 -3.10 -5.35
C ASN A 164 9.63 -4.11 -4.21
N LEU A 165 8.64 -4.96 -4.01
CA LEU A 165 8.63 -6.01 -3.00
C LEU A 165 7.94 -7.24 -3.58
N MET A 166 8.39 -8.43 -3.18
CA MET A 166 7.77 -9.70 -3.55
C MET A 166 7.58 -10.56 -2.33
N SER A 167 6.43 -11.22 -2.22
CA SER A 167 6.17 -12.23 -1.19
C SER A 167 5.59 -13.51 -1.77
N LEU A 168 5.86 -14.61 -1.10
CA LEU A 168 5.28 -15.91 -1.41
C LEU A 168 4.08 -16.16 -0.50
N MET A 169 2.92 -16.38 -1.11
CA MET A 169 1.67 -16.65 -0.40
C MET A 169 1.31 -18.12 -0.56
N ASP A 170 0.98 -18.77 0.55
CA ASP A 170 0.59 -20.18 0.57
C ASP A 170 -0.81 -20.31 1.20
N HIS A 171 -1.80 -20.38 0.34
CA HIS A 171 -3.21 -20.57 0.72
C HIS A 171 -3.69 -22.01 0.50
N THR A 172 -2.78 -22.99 0.55
CA THR A 172 -3.10 -24.42 0.41
C THR A 172 -4.24 -24.81 1.35
N PRO A 173 -5.33 -25.41 0.82
CA PRO A 173 -6.43 -25.90 1.67
C PRO A 173 -5.93 -26.90 2.71
N GLY A 174 -6.34 -26.71 3.97
CA GLY A 174 -5.93 -27.59 5.08
C GLY A 174 -4.50 -27.37 5.61
N ALA A 175 -3.79 -26.34 5.12
CA ALA A 175 -2.43 -26.03 5.55
C ALA A 175 -2.24 -24.51 5.81
N ARG A 176 -1.14 -24.15 6.46
CA ARG A 176 -0.72 -22.76 6.69
C ARG A 176 -1.83 -21.90 7.30
N GLN A 177 -2.31 -20.90 6.54
CA GLN A 177 -3.37 -19.99 6.99
C GLN A 177 -4.68 -20.71 7.29
N PHE A 178 -4.99 -21.76 6.54
CA PHE A 178 -6.23 -22.52 6.66
C PHE A 178 -5.94 -23.98 7.09
N THR A 179 -5.64 -24.17 8.37
CA THR A 179 -5.33 -25.48 8.95
C THR A 179 -6.51 -26.47 8.94
N SER A 180 -7.73 -25.99 8.69
CA SER A 180 -8.96 -26.76 8.55
C SER A 180 -9.59 -26.53 7.20
N LEU A 181 -9.95 -27.59 6.49
CA LEU A 181 -10.72 -27.53 5.24
C LEU A 181 -12.08 -26.86 5.42
N ASP A 182 -12.73 -27.06 6.57
CA ASP A 182 -14.03 -26.43 6.85
C ASP A 182 -13.88 -24.91 7.00
N THR A 183 -12.83 -24.46 7.66
CA THR A 183 -12.52 -23.02 7.76
C THR A 183 -12.21 -22.44 6.39
N TRP A 184 -11.42 -23.13 5.58
CA TRP A 184 -11.09 -22.76 4.20
C TRP A 184 -12.37 -22.66 3.34
N ARG A 185 -13.25 -23.66 3.38
CA ARG A 185 -14.53 -23.62 2.66
C ARG A 185 -15.43 -22.49 3.09
N THR A 186 -15.55 -22.26 4.41
CA THR A 186 -16.35 -21.15 4.95
C THR A 186 -15.85 -19.82 4.44
N TYR A 187 -14.55 -19.59 4.47
CA TYR A 187 -13.93 -18.34 4.02
C TYR A 187 -14.15 -18.13 2.52
N TYR A 188 -13.74 -19.09 1.69
CA TYR A 188 -13.79 -18.95 0.24
C TYR A 188 -15.21 -19.05 -0.33
N GLY A 189 -16.08 -19.87 0.26
CA GLY A 189 -17.50 -19.91 -0.10
C GLY A 189 -18.20 -18.57 0.18
N GLY A 190 -17.91 -17.95 1.32
CA GLY A 190 -18.46 -16.64 1.67
C GLY A 190 -17.91 -15.51 0.78
N LYS A 191 -16.63 -15.54 0.44
CA LYS A 191 -15.97 -14.50 -0.35
C LYS A 191 -16.29 -14.60 -1.84
N SER A 192 -16.24 -15.81 -2.42
CA SER A 192 -16.38 -16.03 -3.86
C SER A 192 -17.81 -16.34 -4.32
N GLY A 193 -18.70 -16.69 -3.38
CA GLY A 193 -20.06 -17.14 -3.71
C GLY A 193 -20.09 -18.51 -4.45
N ARG A 194 -18.99 -19.27 -4.41
CA ARG A 194 -18.88 -20.61 -5.01
C ARG A 194 -19.68 -21.63 -4.21
N THR A 195 -20.16 -22.64 -4.90
CA THR A 195 -20.81 -23.79 -4.26
C THR A 195 -19.77 -24.73 -3.64
N ASP A 196 -20.21 -25.58 -2.69
CA ASP A 196 -19.32 -26.59 -2.09
C ASP A 196 -18.71 -27.50 -3.15
N ALA A 197 -19.48 -27.85 -4.19
CA ALA A 197 -19.01 -28.67 -5.31
C ALA A 197 -17.91 -27.96 -6.15
N ASP A 198 -17.92 -26.64 -6.23
CA ASP A 198 -16.87 -25.88 -6.90
C ASP A 198 -15.62 -25.82 -6.01
N LEU A 199 -15.78 -25.67 -4.70
CA LEU A 199 -14.69 -25.69 -3.73
C LEU A 199 -14.02 -27.06 -3.62
N ASP A 200 -14.81 -28.16 -3.72
CA ASP A 200 -14.30 -29.54 -3.72
C ASP A 200 -13.38 -29.84 -4.91
N ARG A 201 -13.51 -29.12 -6.01
CA ARG A 201 -12.61 -29.27 -7.18
C ARG A 201 -11.28 -28.55 -7.03
N LEU A 202 -11.15 -27.72 -6.02
CA LEU A 202 -9.99 -26.89 -5.76
C LEU A 202 -9.11 -27.46 -4.63
N ILE A 203 -9.61 -28.48 -3.92
CA ILE A 203 -8.91 -29.27 -2.91
C ILE A 203 -8.24 -30.47 -3.55
#